data_da371c103e895bec4e0e889f8650a8b9
#
_entry.id   da371c103e895bec4e0e889f8650a8b9
#
_cell.length_a   1.000
_cell.length_b   1.000
_cell.length_c   1.000
_cell.angle_alpha   90.00
_cell.angle_beta   90.00
_cell.angle_gamma   90.00
#
_symmetry.space_group_name_H-M   'P 1'
#
loop_
_entity.id
_entity.type
_entity.pdbx_description
1 polymer ?
#
loop_
_entity_poly.entity_id
_entity_poly.type
_entity_poly.pdbx_seq_one_letter_code
_entity_poly.pdbx_strand_id
1 'polypeptide(L)'
;LFFILIYMKKSVRLYITGTVQGVFFRSFIKENAERYNVKGFTRNLEDGRIEIFLEGDSDDVNKMIELCKKGPKHSQIKNVEIKPETFQSLKSFKVLHI
;
A
#
# COMPACT_ATOMS: atom_id res chain seq x y z
N LEU A 1 -5.75 -27.67 4.07
CA LEU A 1 -6.50 -26.40 4.06
C LEU A 1 -5.93 -25.40 5.06
N PHE A 2 -5.63 -25.85 6.27
CA PHE A 2 -5.06 -24.97 7.30
C PHE A 2 -3.72 -24.40 6.89
N PHE A 3 -2.84 -25.22 6.31
CA PHE A 3 -1.54 -24.75 5.82
C PHE A 3 -1.68 -23.72 4.71
N ILE A 4 -2.64 -23.89 3.81
CA ILE A 4 -2.88 -22.96 2.73
C ILE A 4 -3.24 -21.59 3.29
N LEU A 5 -4.10 -21.53 4.31
CA LEU A 5 -4.49 -20.27 4.95
C LEU A 5 -3.29 -19.56 5.59
N ILE A 6 -2.38 -20.31 6.24
CA ILE A 6 -1.19 -19.73 6.85
C ILE A 6 -0.26 -19.11 5.81
N TYR A 7 -0.12 -19.76 4.64
CA TYR A 7 0.79 -19.28 3.60
C TYR A 7 0.16 -18.29 2.63
N MET A 8 -1.11 -17.91 2.81
CA MET A 8 -1.77 -16.91 1.97
C MET A 8 -1.53 -15.49 2.46
N LYS A 9 -0.38 -15.23 3.03
CA LYS A 9 0.04 -13.88 3.39
C LYS A 9 0.89 -13.30 2.28
N LYS A 10 0.84 -11.98 2.13
CA LYS A 10 1.58 -11.28 1.08
C LYS A 10 2.13 -9.98 1.63
N SER A 11 3.34 -9.64 1.23
CA SER A 11 3.96 -8.37 1.55
C SER A 11 4.55 -7.79 0.28
N VAL A 12 4.28 -6.52 0.03
CA VAL A 12 4.78 -5.82 -1.16
C VAL A 12 5.16 -4.39 -0.81
N ARG A 13 6.07 -3.85 -1.61
CA ARG A 13 6.42 -2.44 -1.56
C ARG A 13 6.11 -1.84 -2.93
N LEU A 14 5.42 -0.71 -2.92
CA LEU A 14 5.07 0.02 -4.14
C LEU A 14 5.76 1.37 -4.15
N TYR A 15 6.21 1.79 -5.33
CA TYR A 15 6.65 3.15 -5.58
C TYR A 15 5.77 3.73 -6.67
N ILE A 16 5.07 4.81 -6.37
CA ILE A 16 4.09 5.40 -7.28
C ILE A 16 4.59 6.76 -7.73
N THR A 17 4.57 6.97 -9.05
CA THR A 17 4.91 8.23 -9.69
C THR A 17 3.65 8.81 -10.32
N GLY A 18 3.48 10.12 -10.21
CA GLY A 18 2.34 10.83 -10.78
C GLY A 18 1.93 12.00 -9.91
N THR A 19 0.68 12.41 -9.99
CA THR A 19 0.11 13.44 -9.13
C THR A 19 -0.41 12.75 -7.87
N VAL A 20 0.51 12.40 -6.97
CA VAL A 20 0.24 11.48 -5.86
C VAL A 20 0.66 11.99 -4.49
N GLN A 21 1.49 13.03 -4.43
CA GLN A 21 1.86 13.57 -3.13
C GLN A 21 0.75 14.45 -2.56
N GLY A 22 0.67 14.46 -1.23
CA GLY A 22 -0.29 15.27 -0.53
C GLY A 22 -1.12 14.43 0.44
N VAL A 23 -1.82 15.15 1.30
CA VAL A 23 -2.54 14.52 2.41
C VAL A 23 -3.71 13.67 1.91
N PHE A 24 -4.34 14.05 0.81
CA PHE A 24 -5.50 13.29 0.31
C PHE A 24 -5.12 11.91 -0.19
N PHE A 25 -3.99 11.80 -0.90
CA PHE A 25 -3.56 10.49 -1.40
C PHE A 25 -3.19 9.56 -0.24
N ARG A 26 -2.43 10.05 0.72
CA ARG A 26 -2.02 9.24 1.87
C ARG A 26 -3.19 8.86 2.75
N SER A 27 -4.14 9.76 2.95
CA SER A 27 -5.37 9.49 3.71
C SER A 27 -6.21 8.42 3.03
N PHE A 28 -6.31 8.48 1.70
CA PHE A 28 -7.02 7.49 0.90
C PHE A 28 -6.42 6.10 1.11
N ILE A 29 -5.09 6.00 1.05
CA ILE A 29 -4.41 4.72 1.24
C ILE A 29 -4.64 4.18 2.65
N LYS A 30 -4.46 5.02 3.66
CA LYS A 30 -4.64 4.60 5.07
C LYS A 30 -6.06 4.13 5.33
N GLU A 31 -7.04 4.88 4.87
CA GLU A 31 -8.45 4.54 5.08
C GLU A 31 -8.80 3.19 4.46
N ASN A 32 -8.34 2.93 3.25
CA ASN A 32 -8.62 1.67 2.59
C ASN A 32 -7.82 0.51 3.20
N ALA A 33 -6.59 0.75 3.60
CA ALA A 33 -5.79 -0.28 4.28
C ALA A 33 -6.47 -0.72 5.58
N GLU A 34 -6.98 0.22 6.35
CA GLU A 34 -7.69 -0.10 7.57
C GLU A 34 -8.99 -0.86 7.29
N ARG A 35 -9.70 -0.46 6.24
CA ARG A 35 -10.93 -1.16 5.83
C ARG A 35 -10.68 -2.62 5.50
N TYR A 36 -9.60 -2.93 4.82
CA TYR A 36 -9.28 -4.29 4.38
C TYR A 36 -8.32 -5.01 5.32
N ASN A 37 -8.06 -4.43 6.50
CA ASN A 37 -7.16 -5.03 7.49
C ASN A 37 -5.75 -5.29 6.93
N VAL A 38 -5.27 -4.40 6.07
CA VAL A 38 -3.92 -4.43 5.53
C VAL A 38 -3.04 -3.52 6.39
N LYS A 39 -1.88 -4.03 6.80
CA LYS A 39 -0.92 -3.30 7.62
C LYS A 39 0.18 -2.74 6.75
N GLY A 40 0.92 -1.79 7.25
CA GLY A 40 2.04 -1.22 6.52
C GLY A 40 2.25 0.25 6.80
N PHE A 41 2.72 0.96 5.79
CA PHE A 41 2.92 2.41 5.90
C PHE A 41 2.95 3.05 4.51
N THR A 42 2.83 4.36 4.51
CA THR A 42 3.04 5.18 3.31
C THR A 42 3.82 6.42 3.69
N ARG A 43 4.66 6.90 2.76
CA ARG A 43 5.40 8.15 2.94
C ARG A 43 5.70 8.79 1.59
N ASN A 44 5.83 10.11 1.58
CA ASN A 44 6.30 10.84 0.41
C ASN A 44 7.82 10.75 0.35
N LEU A 45 8.36 10.52 -0.84
CA LEU A 45 9.81 10.55 -1.07
C LEU A 45 10.22 11.93 -1.59
N GLU A 46 11.49 12.25 -1.41
CA GLU A 46 12.03 13.55 -1.84
C GLU A 46 11.91 13.77 -3.35
N ASP A 47 11.96 12.69 -4.12
CA ASP A 47 11.91 12.77 -5.59
C ASP A 47 10.47 12.89 -6.14
N GLY A 48 9.48 13.04 -5.27
CA GLY A 48 8.09 13.21 -5.68
C GLY A 48 7.29 11.92 -5.76
N ARG A 49 7.93 10.76 -5.64
CA ARG A 49 7.21 9.49 -5.58
C ARG A 49 6.60 9.28 -4.20
N ILE A 50 5.66 8.36 -4.13
CA ILE A 50 5.14 7.88 -2.86
C ILE A 50 5.54 6.42 -2.69
N GLU A 51 6.02 6.08 -1.49
CA GLU A 51 6.36 4.71 -1.12
C GLU A 51 5.26 4.14 -0.25
N ILE A 52 4.85 2.90 -0.55
CA ILE A 52 3.78 2.21 0.18
C ILE A 52 4.24 0.80 0.48
N PHE A 53 4.17 0.42 1.75
CA PHE A 53 4.38 -0.97 2.16
C PHE A 53 3.04 -1.55 2.59
N LEU A 54 2.70 -2.71 2.06
CA LEU A 54 1.43 -3.39 2.33
C LEU A 54 1.68 -4.82 2.73
N GLU A 55 1.05 -5.28 3.80
CA GLU A 55 1.09 -6.70 4.15
C GLU A 55 -0.21 -7.15 4.81
N GLY A 56 -0.57 -8.39 4.61
CA GLY A 56 -1.79 -8.99 5.14
C GLY A 56 -2.18 -10.21 4.34
N ASP A 57 -3.46 -10.53 4.39
CA ASP A 57 -3.98 -11.63 3.57
C ASP A 57 -3.82 -11.29 2.10
N SER A 58 -3.43 -12.28 1.31
CA SER A 58 -3.08 -12.09 -0.09
C SER A 58 -4.18 -11.38 -0.89
N ASP A 59 -5.43 -11.81 -0.71
CA ASP A 59 -6.55 -11.21 -1.45
C ASP A 59 -6.74 -9.74 -1.09
N ASP A 60 -6.59 -9.39 0.19
CA ASP A 60 -6.74 -8.01 0.65
C ASP A 60 -5.60 -7.14 0.17
N VAL A 61 -4.37 -7.66 0.19
CA VAL A 61 -3.22 -6.94 -0.35
C VAL A 61 -3.41 -6.70 -1.85
N ASN A 62 -3.91 -7.68 -2.58
CA ASN A 62 -4.16 -7.52 -4.01
C ASN A 62 -5.21 -6.45 -4.29
N LYS A 63 -6.27 -6.37 -3.47
CA LYS A 63 -7.26 -5.29 -3.56
C LYS A 63 -6.61 -3.93 -3.34
N MET A 64 -5.75 -3.83 -2.34
CA MET A 64 -5.02 -2.59 -2.05
C MET A 64 -4.10 -2.18 -3.19
N ILE A 65 -3.43 -3.13 -3.81
CA ILE A 65 -2.57 -2.85 -4.97
C ILE A 65 -3.41 -2.21 -6.08
N GLU A 66 -4.58 -2.76 -6.39
CA GLU A 66 -5.44 -2.21 -7.44
C GLU A 66 -5.96 -0.82 -7.07
N LEU A 67 -6.31 -0.60 -5.81
CA LEU A 67 -6.71 0.73 -5.34
C LEU A 67 -5.59 1.74 -5.47
N CYS A 68 -4.36 1.35 -5.14
CA CYS A 68 -3.20 2.24 -5.26
C CYS A 68 -2.90 2.57 -6.72
N LYS A 69 -3.04 1.62 -7.62
CA LYS A 69 -2.83 1.84 -9.06
C LYS A 69 -3.82 2.84 -9.63
N LYS A 70 -5.04 2.80 -9.16
CA LYS A 70 -6.11 3.71 -9.61
C LYS A 70 -6.00 5.07 -8.93
N GLY A 71 -5.72 5.06 -7.64
CA GLY A 71 -5.68 6.27 -6.82
C GLY A 71 -7.07 6.85 -6.55
N PRO A 72 -7.14 7.87 -5.72
CA PRO A 72 -8.39 8.60 -5.48
C PRO A 72 -8.77 9.44 -6.69
N LYS A 73 -10.00 9.95 -6.67
CA LYS A 73 -10.52 10.81 -7.72
C LYS A 73 -9.56 11.99 -7.97
N HIS A 74 -9.35 12.32 -9.23
CA HIS A 74 -8.46 13.40 -9.68
C HIS A 74 -6.96 13.15 -9.54
N SER A 75 -6.55 11.98 -9.08
CA SER A 75 -5.13 11.62 -9.13
C SER A 75 -4.77 11.12 -10.52
N GLN A 76 -3.50 11.31 -10.89
CA GLN A 76 -2.98 10.83 -12.18
C GLN A 76 -1.76 9.96 -11.88
N ILE A 77 -1.94 8.65 -12.02
CA ILE A 77 -0.88 7.69 -11.78
C ILE A 77 -0.15 7.46 -13.10
N LYS A 78 1.16 7.75 -13.13
CA LYS A 78 1.98 7.57 -14.32
C LYS A 78 2.69 6.23 -14.32
N ASN A 79 3.14 5.76 -13.16
CA ASN A 79 3.89 4.53 -13.05
C ASN A 79 3.74 3.94 -11.65
N VAL A 80 3.68 2.62 -11.59
CA VAL A 80 3.66 1.88 -10.32
C VAL A 80 4.71 0.78 -10.42
N GLU A 81 5.70 0.84 -9.54
CA GLU A 81 6.70 -0.21 -9.39
C GLU A 81 6.34 -1.04 -8.16
N ILE A 82 6.29 -2.36 -8.31
CA ILE A 82 5.91 -3.27 -7.23
C ILE A 82 7.03 -4.26 -6.99
N LYS A 83 7.41 -4.40 -5.72
CA LYS A 83 8.45 -5.35 -5.30
C LYS A 83 7.93 -6.26 -4.21
N PRO A 84 8.21 -7.58 -4.29
CA PRO A 84 7.92 -8.48 -3.17
C PRO A 84 8.74 -8.09 -1.95
N GLU A 85 8.19 -8.32 -0.77
CA GLU A 85 8.86 -7.99 0.49
C GLU A 85 8.68 -9.11 1.49
N THR A 86 9.54 -9.14 2.50
CA THR A 86 9.43 -10.08 3.61
C THR A 86 8.31 -9.60 4.56
N PHE A 87 7.50 -10.54 5.01
CA PHE A 87 6.43 -10.26 5.97
C PHE A 87 7.03 -9.79 7.30
N GLN A 88 6.56 -8.66 7.83
CA GLN A 88 7.12 -8.02 9.01
C GLN A 88 6.23 -8.06 10.24
N SER A 89 5.04 -8.61 10.13
CA SER A 89 4.06 -8.72 11.23
C SER A 89 3.72 -7.36 11.84
N LEU A 90 3.51 -6.38 10.99
CA LEU A 90 3.14 -5.04 11.44
C LEU A 90 1.76 -5.03 12.09
N LYS A 91 1.55 -4.13 13.05
CA LYS A 91 0.32 -4.08 13.84
C LYS A 91 -0.72 -3.12 13.30
N SER A 92 -0.33 -2.16 12.48
CA SER A 92 -1.24 -1.13 11.99
C SER A 92 -0.76 -0.58 10.66
N PHE A 93 -1.55 0.31 10.07
CA PHE A 93 -1.12 1.09 8.92
C PHE A 93 -0.82 2.51 9.36
N LYS A 94 0.35 3.03 8.99
CA LYS A 94 0.82 4.36 9.41
C LYS A 94 1.14 5.25 8.23
N VAL A 95 0.85 6.53 8.38
CA VAL A 95 1.34 7.57 7.48
C VAL A 95 2.60 8.16 8.10
N LEU A 96 3.71 8.08 7.39
CA LEU A 96 4.99 8.59 7.89
C LEU A 96 5.26 9.96 7.29
N HIS A 97 5.77 10.87 8.12
CA HIS A 97 6.01 12.28 7.74
C HIS A 97 7.50 12.63 7.72
N ILE A 98 8.32 11.68 7.34
CA ILE A 98 9.76 11.90 7.25
C ILE A 98 10.23 12.05 5.83
#